data_ba8ad28253196c06a89c5e1fe92bca89
#
_entry.id   ba8ad28253196c06a89c5e1fe92bca89
#
_cell.length_a   1.000
_cell.length_b   1.000
_cell.length_c   1.000
_cell.angle_alpha   90.00
_cell.angle_beta   90.00
_cell.angle_gamma   90.00
#
_symmetry.space_group_name_H-M   'P 1'
#
loop_
_entity.id
_entity.type
_entity.pdbx_description
1 polymer ?
#
loop_
_entity_poly.entity_id
_entity_poly.type
_entity_poly.pdbx_seq_one_letter_code
_entity_poly.pdbx_strand_id
1 'polypeptide(L)'
;MKVKVAAIQARPESVEVDDMWGGGDVAHACRLLETAAQAGAQCACFPELYPRVGEDELRRAAQRLGIHVVAGLIDGTRERWYNTGTIIGPDGEIIGRQRKNFPTQGEIDGGVIPGRGSQVFETAIGRMGIVICSDFAFFTDGVRALVDGGVDIIFNPSWWFALGAAYPGTVIGRHMEYGRPVIGVDIAACALLFRKDGQVVQRFPRAGGYTTVCVPPAIGDLADLAQWFRTKPGGINTNEGFIQTLGEDEGIVYADVDIDAVRRFPGYFYRTAERARPGAATLRGDA
;
A
#
# COMPACT_ATOMS: atom_id res chain seq x y z
N MET A 1 -9.76 -3.22 -18.22
CA MET A 1 -8.30 -2.93 -18.20
C MET A 1 -7.68 -3.75 -17.07
N LYS A 2 -6.66 -4.56 -17.40
CA LYS A 2 -5.90 -5.32 -16.39
C LYS A 2 -4.58 -4.64 -16.11
N VAL A 3 -4.22 -4.56 -14.84
CA VAL A 3 -2.99 -3.91 -14.37
C VAL A 3 -2.22 -4.91 -13.51
N LYS A 4 -0.98 -5.23 -13.90
CA LYS A 4 -0.07 -6.02 -13.07
C LYS A 4 0.63 -5.11 -12.07
N VAL A 5 0.42 -5.41 -10.79
CA VAL A 5 1.03 -4.69 -9.66
C VAL A 5 2.10 -5.57 -9.02
N ALA A 6 3.23 -4.97 -8.64
CA ALA A 6 4.28 -5.59 -7.84
C ALA A 6 4.24 -5.01 -6.41
N ALA A 7 4.01 -5.85 -5.42
CA ALA A 7 4.16 -5.52 -4.01
C ALA A 7 5.57 -5.95 -3.57
N ILE A 8 6.44 -5.00 -3.30
CA ILE A 8 7.87 -5.22 -3.05
C ILE A 8 8.13 -5.20 -1.55
N GLN A 9 8.33 -6.37 -0.96
CA GLN A 9 8.81 -6.51 0.42
C GLN A 9 10.32 -6.34 0.44
N ALA A 10 10.77 -5.09 0.56
CA ALA A 10 12.19 -4.78 0.54
C ALA A 10 12.84 -4.99 1.91
N ARG A 11 14.08 -5.46 1.91
CA ARG A 11 14.95 -5.49 3.09
C ARG A 11 15.88 -4.28 3.04
N PRO A 12 15.84 -3.37 4.04
CA PRO A 12 16.76 -2.25 4.06
C PRO A 12 18.23 -2.70 4.10
N GLU A 13 19.01 -2.29 3.12
CA GLU A 13 20.46 -2.48 3.13
C GLU A 13 21.13 -1.52 4.12
N SER A 14 20.51 -0.38 4.37
CA SER A 14 20.98 0.68 5.28
C SER A 14 20.63 0.45 6.75
N VAL A 15 20.28 -0.78 7.15
CA VAL A 15 19.98 -1.13 8.55
C VAL A 15 21.13 -0.81 9.51
N GLU A 16 22.36 -0.66 8.97
CA GLU A 16 23.54 -0.25 9.73
C GLU A 16 23.76 1.27 9.75
N VAL A 17 22.96 2.03 9.02
CA VAL A 17 23.05 3.49 9.02
C VAL A 17 22.37 4.03 10.28
N ASP A 18 23.11 4.79 11.05
CA ASP A 18 22.62 5.40 12.30
C ASP A 18 21.71 6.61 12.06
N ASP A 19 21.36 6.89 10.81
CA ASP A 19 20.57 8.04 10.40
C ASP A 19 19.50 7.66 9.39
N MET A 20 18.22 7.88 9.73
CA MET A 20 17.11 7.61 8.81
C MET A 20 17.08 8.54 7.59
N TRP A 21 17.91 9.59 7.54
CA TRP A 21 18.11 10.48 6.40
C TRP A 21 19.21 9.98 5.44
N GLY A 22 19.85 8.88 5.76
CA GLY A 22 20.90 8.28 4.93
C GLY A 22 20.32 7.63 3.66
N GLY A 23 21.00 7.79 2.54
CA GLY A 23 20.57 7.37 1.20
C GLY A 23 20.87 5.92 0.81
N GLY A 24 21.17 5.03 1.76
CA GLY A 24 21.67 3.68 1.46
C GLY A 24 20.74 2.77 0.65
N ASP A 25 19.44 2.96 0.75
CA ASP A 25 18.45 2.04 0.14
C ASP A 25 18.04 2.41 -1.29
N VAL A 26 18.42 3.58 -1.80
CA VAL A 26 17.97 4.08 -3.11
C VAL A 26 18.41 3.17 -4.26
N ALA A 27 19.68 2.78 -4.27
CA ALA A 27 20.22 1.91 -5.32
C ALA A 27 19.55 0.53 -5.28
N HIS A 28 19.27 0.01 -4.08
CA HIS A 28 18.56 -1.24 -3.89
C HIS A 28 17.11 -1.12 -4.37
N ALA A 29 16.40 -0.05 -4.01
CA ALA A 29 15.04 0.20 -4.51
C ALA A 29 14.98 0.24 -6.04
N CYS A 30 15.95 0.88 -6.70
CA CYS A 30 16.03 0.90 -8.16
C CYS A 30 16.23 -0.50 -8.76
N ARG A 31 17.06 -1.36 -8.16
CA ARG A 31 17.22 -2.75 -8.61
C ARG A 31 15.93 -3.57 -8.46
N LEU A 32 15.23 -3.43 -7.35
CA LEU A 32 13.96 -4.11 -7.12
C LEU A 32 12.88 -3.61 -8.11
N LEU A 33 12.88 -2.31 -8.42
CA LEU A 33 11.99 -1.72 -9.41
C LEU A 33 12.28 -2.26 -10.82
N GLU A 34 13.55 -2.41 -11.20
CA GLU A 34 13.96 -3.04 -12.46
C GLU A 34 13.47 -4.48 -12.55
N THR A 35 13.61 -5.25 -11.47
CA THR A 35 13.11 -6.64 -11.39
C THR A 35 11.59 -6.68 -11.57
N ALA A 36 10.84 -5.78 -10.94
CA ALA A 36 9.40 -5.69 -11.08
C ALA A 36 8.98 -5.34 -12.52
N ALA A 37 9.64 -4.36 -13.14
CA ALA A 37 9.38 -3.95 -14.51
C ALA A 37 9.69 -5.07 -15.53
N GLN A 38 10.80 -5.80 -15.35
CA GLN A 38 11.15 -6.95 -16.18
C GLN A 38 10.13 -8.08 -16.10
N ALA A 39 9.46 -8.24 -14.96
CA ALA A 39 8.35 -9.18 -14.78
C ALA A 39 7.02 -8.66 -15.37
N GLY A 40 7.02 -7.50 -16.01
CA GLY A 40 5.88 -6.88 -16.67
C GLY A 40 4.94 -6.12 -15.72
N ALA A 41 5.38 -5.74 -14.52
CA ALA A 41 4.59 -4.90 -13.64
C ALA A 41 4.42 -3.48 -14.24
N GLN A 42 3.22 -2.95 -14.13
CA GLN A 42 2.87 -1.59 -14.56
C GLN A 42 2.84 -0.61 -13.38
N CYS A 43 2.80 -1.16 -12.17
CA CYS A 43 2.92 -0.42 -10.93
C CYS A 43 3.72 -1.24 -9.92
N ALA A 44 4.61 -0.58 -9.18
CA ALA A 44 5.32 -1.17 -8.06
C ALA A 44 5.06 -0.37 -6.79
N CYS A 45 4.84 -1.05 -5.66
CA CYS A 45 4.68 -0.43 -4.35
C CYS A 45 5.79 -0.91 -3.42
N PHE A 46 6.46 0.05 -2.79
CA PHE A 46 7.46 -0.15 -1.74
C PHE A 46 6.85 0.01 -0.35
N PRO A 47 7.52 -0.48 0.71
CA PRO A 47 7.11 -0.27 2.10
C PRO A 47 7.09 1.19 2.54
N GLU A 48 6.52 1.43 3.70
CA GLU A 48 6.60 2.70 4.42
C GLU A 48 8.05 3.09 4.67
N LEU A 49 8.37 4.38 4.47
CA LEU A 49 9.73 4.92 4.65
C LEU A 49 10.82 4.09 3.93
N TYR A 50 10.49 3.59 2.74
CA TYR A 50 11.46 2.92 1.90
C TYR A 50 11.35 3.43 0.44
N PRO A 51 12.44 3.92 -0.15
CA PRO A 51 13.80 4.01 0.39
C PRO A 51 14.07 5.23 1.30
N ARG A 52 13.08 5.96 1.73
CA ARG A 52 13.08 7.16 2.57
C ARG A 52 13.50 8.43 1.84
N VAL A 53 14.57 8.36 1.09
CA VAL A 53 15.16 9.46 0.31
C VAL A 53 15.43 9.00 -1.13
N GLY A 54 15.89 9.88 -2.00
CA GLY A 54 16.24 9.54 -3.39
C GLY A 54 15.06 9.63 -4.35
N GLU A 55 14.19 10.61 -4.14
CA GLU A 55 13.05 10.86 -5.01
C GLU A 55 13.46 11.03 -6.48
N ASP A 56 14.53 11.79 -6.76
CA ASP A 56 14.99 12.04 -8.13
C ASP A 56 15.51 10.77 -8.83
N GLU A 57 16.17 9.87 -8.09
CA GLU A 57 16.61 8.58 -8.60
C GLU A 57 15.43 7.71 -8.97
N LEU A 58 14.40 7.65 -8.10
CA LEU A 58 13.18 6.89 -8.35
C LEU A 58 12.40 7.47 -9.53
N ARG A 59 12.31 8.81 -9.66
CA ARG A 59 11.67 9.47 -10.80
C ARG A 59 12.35 9.08 -12.12
N ARG A 60 13.68 9.15 -12.16
CA ARG A 60 14.46 8.72 -13.34
C ARG A 60 14.29 7.22 -13.63
N ALA A 61 14.24 6.38 -12.61
CA ALA A 61 14.00 4.95 -12.78
C ALA A 61 12.58 4.67 -13.31
N ALA A 62 11.55 5.31 -12.73
CA ALA A 62 10.17 5.20 -13.18
C ALA A 62 10.03 5.58 -14.65
N GLN A 63 10.62 6.71 -15.06
CA GLN A 63 10.63 7.18 -16.45
C GLN A 63 11.34 6.21 -17.40
N ARG A 64 12.54 5.77 -17.04
CA ARG A 64 13.31 4.81 -17.87
C ARG A 64 12.57 3.49 -18.06
N LEU A 65 11.87 3.01 -17.04
CA LEU A 65 11.19 1.72 -17.03
C LEU A 65 9.73 1.80 -17.50
N GLY A 66 9.16 3.01 -17.59
CA GLY A 66 7.77 3.21 -17.98
C GLY A 66 6.76 2.65 -16.97
N ILE A 67 7.08 2.71 -15.66
CA ILE A 67 6.30 2.08 -14.58
C ILE A 67 5.84 3.12 -13.55
N HIS A 68 4.61 2.95 -13.02
CA HIS A 68 4.18 3.72 -11.85
C HIS A 68 4.88 3.21 -10.59
N VAL A 69 5.21 4.11 -9.67
CA VAL A 69 5.86 3.76 -8.40
C VAL A 69 5.10 4.38 -7.24
N VAL A 70 4.79 3.58 -6.23
CA VAL A 70 4.36 4.04 -4.90
C VAL A 70 5.53 3.84 -3.95
N ALA A 71 6.13 4.93 -3.47
CA ALA A 71 7.32 4.89 -2.62
C ALA A 71 7.10 5.57 -1.27
N GLY A 72 7.65 4.99 -0.21
CA GLY A 72 7.69 5.60 1.13
C GLY A 72 8.86 6.58 1.24
N LEU A 73 8.55 7.89 1.23
CA LEU A 73 9.55 8.95 1.23
C LEU A 73 9.36 9.90 2.42
N ILE A 74 10.45 10.53 2.81
CA ILE A 74 10.46 11.65 3.75
C ILE A 74 10.25 12.95 2.94
N ASP A 75 9.28 13.77 3.35
CA ASP A 75 9.00 15.07 2.76
C ASP A 75 9.19 16.15 3.84
N GLY A 76 10.20 17.01 3.70
CA GLY A 76 10.51 18.09 4.64
C GLY A 76 11.98 18.17 5.07
N THR A 77 12.20 18.69 6.29
CA THR A 77 13.53 18.85 6.89
C THR A 77 13.66 17.96 8.14
N ARG A 78 14.87 17.84 8.71
CA ARG A 78 15.11 17.03 9.94
C ARG A 78 14.25 17.47 11.13
N GLU A 79 13.92 18.75 11.20
CA GLU A 79 13.16 19.30 12.31
C GLU A 79 11.64 19.13 12.13
N ARG A 80 11.20 19.10 10.86
CA ARG A 80 9.79 19.05 10.50
C ARG A 80 9.63 18.31 9.19
N TRP A 81 9.06 17.12 9.26
CA TRP A 81 8.91 16.26 8.10
C TRP A 81 7.61 15.45 8.13
N TYR A 82 7.26 14.93 6.99
CA TYR A 82 6.12 14.05 6.80
C TYR A 82 6.58 12.68 6.37
N ASN A 83 5.99 11.65 6.96
CA ASN A 83 6.02 10.30 6.43
C ASN A 83 5.03 10.25 5.26
N THR A 84 5.52 10.00 4.06
CA THR A 84 4.76 10.24 2.83
C THR A 84 4.80 9.04 1.89
N GLY A 85 3.64 8.61 1.41
CA GLY A 85 3.51 7.74 0.25
C GLY A 85 3.43 8.60 -1.01
N THR A 86 4.42 8.49 -1.88
CA THR A 86 4.51 9.29 -3.11
C THR A 86 4.19 8.42 -4.33
N ILE A 87 3.31 8.89 -5.21
CA ILE A 87 3.01 8.25 -6.49
C ILE A 87 3.81 8.97 -7.58
N ILE A 88 4.65 8.22 -8.27
CA ILE A 88 5.44 8.66 -9.41
C ILE A 88 4.86 8.00 -10.67
N GLY A 89 4.63 8.79 -11.70
CA GLY A 89 4.15 8.33 -13.00
C GLY A 89 5.24 7.69 -13.87
N PRO A 90 4.84 7.00 -14.95
CA PRO A 90 5.77 6.37 -15.89
C PRO A 90 6.56 7.40 -16.74
N ASP A 91 6.21 8.67 -16.65
CA ASP A 91 6.95 9.81 -17.19
C ASP A 91 7.98 10.40 -16.21
N GLY A 92 8.04 9.85 -14.99
CA GLY A 92 8.87 10.34 -13.90
C GLY A 92 8.28 11.53 -13.15
N GLU A 93 7.05 11.98 -13.49
CA GLU A 93 6.41 13.07 -12.79
C GLU A 93 5.68 12.58 -11.52
N ILE A 94 5.62 13.45 -10.50
CA ILE A 94 4.91 13.16 -9.27
C ILE A 94 3.42 13.40 -9.50
N ILE A 95 2.64 12.32 -9.46
CA ILE A 95 1.18 12.39 -9.56
C ILE A 95 0.58 12.91 -8.26
N GLY A 96 1.12 12.49 -7.12
CA GLY A 96 0.63 12.97 -5.84
C GLY A 96 1.37 12.41 -4.63
N ARG A 97 1.04 12.97 -3.47
CA ARG A 97 1.59 12.58 -2.17
C ARG A 97 0.49 12.41 -1.13
N GLN A 98 0.50 11.29 -0.46
CA GLN A 98 -0.31 11.02 0.72
C GLN A 98 0.57 11.08 1.96
N ARG A 99 0.30 12.00 2.86
CA ARG A 99 0.97 12.09 4.16
C ARG A 99 0.27 11.20 5.17
N LYS A 100 1.02 10.56 6.06
CA LYS A 100 0.47 9.77 7.16
C LYS A 100 -0.36 10.65 8.08
N ASN A 101 -1.63 10.29 8.31
CA ASN A 101 -2.57 11.11 9.07
C ASN A 101 -2.41 10.94 10.58
N PHE A 102 -2.13 9.71 11.01
CA PHE A 102 -2.01 9.32 12.41
C PHE A 102 -0.62 8.71 12.68
N PRO A 103 0.45 9.52 12.69
CA PRO A 103 1.76 9.05 13.07
C PRO A 103 1.73 8.43 14.47
N THR A 104 2.55 7.41 14.69
CA THR A 104 2.73 6.81 16.01
C THR A 104 3.39 7.81 16.97
N GLN A 105 3.32 7.55 18.29
CA GLN A 105 3.96 8.43 19.27
C GLN A 105 5.47 8.58 18.98
N GLY A 106 6.16 7.49 18.62
CA GLY A 106 7.59 7.56 18.27
C GLY A 106 7.88 8.42 17.05
N GLU A 107 7.00 8.42 16.03
CA GLU A 107 7.12 9.30 14.88
C GLU A 107 6.90 10.77 15.24
N ILE A 108 5.88 11.07 16.08
CA ILE A 108 5.63 12.43 16.59
C ILE A 108 6.84 12.94 17.38
N ASP A 109 7.37 12.12 18.27
CA ASP A 109 8.57 12.45 19.05
C ASP A 109 9.80 12.65 18.14
N GLY A 110 9.84 11.95 17.00
CA GLY A 110 10.84 12.09 15.96
C GLY A 110 10.63 13.28 15.01
N GLY A 111 9.59 14.10 15.22
CA GLY A 111 9.34 15.31 14.42
C GLY A 111 8.41 15.12 13.23
N VAL A 112 7.74 13.96 13.11
CA VAL A 112 6.74 13.73 12.06
C VAL A 112 5.51 14.60 12.28
N ILE A 113 5.09 15.27 11.22
CA ILE A 113 3.90 16.11 11.22
C ILE A 113 2.73 15.30 10.66
N PRO A 114 1.57 15.23 11.36
CA PRO A 114 0.37 14.58 10.85
C PRO A 114 -0.11 15.16 9.51
N GLY A 115 -0.56 14.28 8.62
CA GLY A 115 -1.28 14.64 7.41
C GLY A 115 -2.69 15.16 7.68
N ARG A 116 -3.43 15.48 6.60
CA ARG A 116 -4.77 16.04 6.69
C ARG A 116 -5.75 15.35 5.74
N GLY A 117 -6.09 14.11 6.06
CA GLY A 117 -7.05 13.34 5.26
C GLY A 117 -6.41 12.48 4.17
N SER A 118 -7.25 11.72 3.50
CA SER A 118 -6.88 10.80 2.42
C SER A 118 -7.54 11.22 1.13
N GLN A 119 -6.84 11.08 0.01
CA GLN A 119 -7.33 11.48 -1.30
C GLN A 119 -7.07 10.40 -2.35
N VAL A 120 -7.91 10.40 -3.38
CA VAL A 120 -7.77 9.53 -4.54
C VAL A 120 -6.99 10.25 -5.63
N PHE A 121 -6.05 9.55 -6.24
CA PHE A 121 -5.21 10.05 -7.32
C PHE A 121 -5.60 9.39 -8.64
N GLU A 122 -5.92 10.20 -9.64
CA GLU A 122 -6.19 9.72 -11.00
C GLU A 122 -4.88 9.35 -11.68
N THR A 123 -4.82 8.15 -12.26
CA THR A 123 -3.66 7.68 -13.03
C THR A 123 -4.09 6.99 -14.31
N ALA A 124 -3.15 6.76 -15.23
CA ALA A 124 -3.41 6.03 -16.47
C ALA A 124 -3.85 4.57 -16.26
N ILE A 125 -3.56 4.00 -15.08
CA ILE A 125 -3.86 2.60 -14.74
C ILE A 125 -4.98 2.46 -13.70
N GLY A 126 -5.73 3.53 -13.45
CA GLY A 126 -6.86 3.56 -12.51
C GLY A 126 -6.67 4.56 -11.38
N ARG A 127 -7.68 4.65 -10.52
CA ARG A 127 -7.69 5.54 -9.35
C ARG A 127 -6.99 4.87 -8.18
N MET A 128 -5.90 5.46 -7.74
CA MET A 128 -5.06 4.96 -6.66
C MET A 128 -5.33 5.71 -5.35
N GLY A 129 -5.30 4.99 -4.24
CA GLY A 129 -5.30 5.57 -2.90
C GLY A 129 -4.20 4.97 -2.06
N ILE A 130 -3.64 5.76 -1.14
CA ILE A 130 -2.61 5.31 -0.21
C ILE A 130 -3.12 5.51 1.22
N VAL A 131 -2.95 4.50 2.07
CA VAL A 131 -3.18 4.59 3.52
C VAL A 131 -1.98 3.96 4.22
N ILE A 132 -1.23 4.75 4.99
CA ILE A 132 0.09 4.37 5.49
C ILE A 132 -0.02 3.66 6.85
N CYS A 133 0.44 2.42 6.94
CA CYS A 133 0.71 1.66 8.18
C CYS A 133 -0.41 1.79 9.23
N SER A 134 -0.16 2.50 10.34
CA SER A 134 -1.12 2.70 11.44
C SER A 134 -2.45 3.33 11.00
N ASP A 135 -2.44 4.20 10.00
CA ASP A 135 -3.67 4.79 9.43
C ASP A 135 -4.60 3.69 8.89
N PHE A 136 -4.02 2.65 8.29
CA PHE A 136 -4.77 1.53 7.74
C PHE A 136 -5.20 0.53 8.81
N ALA A 137 -4.31 0.25 9.76
CA ALA A 137 -4.53 -0.79 10.75
C ALA A 137 -5.57 -0.39 11.82
N PHE A 138 -5.48 0.84 12.32
CA PHE A 138 -6.21 1.28 13.52
C PHE A 138 -7.32 2.30 13.22
N PHE A 139 -7.30 2.93 12.05
CA PHE A 139 -8.27 3.97 11.69
C PHE A 139 -8.96 3.62 10.38
N THR A 140 -10.28 3.64 10.38
CA THR A 140 -11.09 3.30 9.20
C THR A 140 -11.36 4.48 8.28
N ASP A 141 -11.29 5.69 8.81
CA ASP A 141 -11.72 6.92 8.12
C ASP A 141 -10.94 7.18 6.82
N GLY A 142 -9.64 6.89 6.82
CA GLY A 142 -8.81 7.04 5.63
C GLY A 142 -9.22 6.11 4.49
N VAL A 143 -9.41 4.82 4.80
CA VAL A 143 -9.86 3.82 3.82
C VAL A 143 -11.26 4.15 3.33
N ARG A 144 -12.16 4.54 4.23
CA ARG A 144 -13.53 4.94 3.91
C ARG A 144 -13.55 6.13 2.95
N ALA A 145 -12.78 7.18 3.23
CA ALA A 145 -12.69 8.35 2.36
C ALA A 145 -12.22 7.98 0.94
N LEU A 146 -11.25 7.07 0.80
CA LEU A 146 -10.81 6.57 -0.50
C LEU A 146 -11.92 5.81 -1.24
N VAL A 147 -12.65 4.95 -0.53
CA VAL A 147 -13.75 4.16 -1.12
C VAL A 147 -14.89 5.07 -1.57
N ASP A 148 -15.26 6.06 -0.76
CA ASP A 148 -16.27 7.06 -1.10
C ASP A 148 -15.81 7.94 -2.27
N GLY A 149 -14.51 8.24 -2.36
CA GLY A 149 -13.87 8.89 -3.51
C GLY A 149 -13.75 8.01 -4.76
N GLY A 150 -14.18 6.74 -4.67
CA GLY A 150 -14.21 5.82 -5.81
C GLY A 150 -12.87 5.24 -6.20
N VAL A 151 -11.98 5.00 -5.24
CA VAL A 151 -10.68 4.34 -5.46
C VAL A 151 -10.82 2.98 -6.15
N ASP A 152 -9.92 2.66 -7.06
CA ASP A 152 -9.85 1.35 -7.70
C ASP A 152 -8.86 0.41 -6.99
N ILE A 153 -7.71 0.92 -6.55
CA ILE A 153 -6.67 0.16 -5.85
C ILE A 153 -6.23 0.93 -4.60
N ILE A 154 -6.18 0.24 -3.46
CA ILE A 154 -5.66 0.77 -2.20
C ILE A 154 -4.27 0.21 -1.96
N PHE A 155 -3.28 1.08 -1.79
CA PHE A 155 -1.93 0.74 -1.38
C PHE A 155 -1.77 1.00 0.11
N ASN A 156 -1.20 0.03 0.82
CA ASN A 156 -0.87 0.17 2.22
C ASN A 156 0.63 -0.10 2.45
N PRO A 157 1.49 0.89 2.18
CA PRO A 157 2.89 0.83 2.60
C PRO A 157 2.97 0.83 4.12
N SER A 158 3.73 -0.13 4.67
CA SER A 158 3.81 -0.37 6.11
C SER A 158 5.22 -0.69 6.57
N TRP A 159 5.49 -0.35 7.81
CA TRP A 159 6.64 -0.80 8.57
C TRP A 159 6.13 -1.38 9.89
N TRP A 160 5.67 -2.62 9.81
CA TRP A 160 4.97 -3.29 10.90
C TRP A 160 5.93 -4.13 11.72
N PHE A 161 6.49 -3.57 12.76
CA PHE A 161 7.49 -4.22 13.61
C PHE A 161 6.90 -5.07 14.74
N ALA A 162 5.63 -4.90 15.08
CA ALA A 162 4.95 -5.65 16.12
C ALA A 162 3.84 -6.50 15.52
N LEU A 163 3.73 -7.75 15.96
CA LEU A 163 2.66 -8.65 15.51
C LEU A 163 2.68 -8.93 13.98
N GLY A 164 3.87 -9.08 13.37
CA GLY A 164 4.01 -9.28 11.92
C GLY A 164 3.01 -10.26 11.33
N ALA A 165 2.80 -11.42 11.98
CA ALA A 165 1.81 -12.41 11.56
C ALA A 165 0.34 -11.94 11.62
N ALA A 166 0.03 -10.82 12.27
CA ALA A 166 -1.32 -10.23 12.29
C ALA A 166 -1.56 -9.28 11.10
N TYR A 167 -0.51 -8.83 10.43
CA TYR A 167 -0.60 -7.91 9.29
C TYR A 167 -1.47 -8.47 8.14
N PRO A 168 -1.31 -9.73 7.71
CA PRO A 168 -2.20 -10.32 6.72
C PRO A 168 -3.68 -10.24 7.09
N GLY A 169 -4.01 -10.48 8.35
CA GLY A 169 -5.38 -10.38 8.86
C GLY A 169 -5.96 -8.98 8.71
N THR A 170 -5.16 -7.95 8.94
CA THR A 170 -5.55 -6.55 8.75
C THR A 170 -5.84 -6.24 7.28
N VAL A 171 -4.96 -6.67 6.36
CA VAL A 171 -5.12 -6.45 4.92
C VAL A 171 -6.36 -7.18 4.40
N ILE A 172 -6.53 -8.45 4.77
CA ILE A 172 -7.71 -9.26 4.42
C ILE A 172 -8.99 -8.63 4.97
N GLY A 173 -8.97 -8.20 6.24
CA GLY A 173 -10.13 -7.57 6.89
C GLY A 173 -10.59 -6.32 6.16
N ARG A 174 -9.68 -5.42 5.78
CA ARG A 174 -10.02 -4.21 5.01
C ARG A 174 -10.50 -4.52 3.61
N HIS A 175 -9.91 -5.52 2.94
CA HIS A 175 -10.42 -5.99 1.66
C HIS A 175 -11.86 -6.49 1.79
N MET A 176 -12.15 -7.33 2.78
CA MET A 176 -13.50 -7.87 3.04
C MET A 176 -14.50 -6.79 3.38
N GLU A 177 -14.10 -5.79 4.18
CA GLU A 177 -14.96 -4.68 4.60
C GLU A 177 -15.38 -3.79 3.41
N TYR A 178 -14.44 -3.47 2.51
CA TYR A 178 -14.66 -2.47 1.47
C TYR A 178 -14.75 -3.01 0.04
N GLY A 179 -14.42 -4.28 -0.19
CA GLY A 179 -14.46 -4.93 -1.50
C GLY A 179 -13.52 -4.31 -2.54
N ARG A 180 -12.42 -3.71 -2.10
CA ARG A 180 -11.41 -3.12 -2.98
C ARG A 180 -10.14 -3.95 -2.97
N PRO A 181 -9.40 -4.02 -4.10
CA PRO A 181 -8.04 -4.54 -4.10
C PRO A 181 -7.20 -3.81 -3.07
N VAL A 182 -6.52 -4.56 -2.20
CA VAL A 182 -5.58 -4.02 -1.21
C VAL A 182 -4.20 -4.61 -1.47
N ILE A 183 -3.25 -3.74 -1.71
CA ILE A 183 -1.84 -4.05 -1.89
C ILE A 183 -1.13 -3.65 -0.60
N GLY A 184 -1.09 -4.55 0.35
CA GLY A 184 -0.42 -4.37 1.63
C GLY A 184 1.06 -4.74 1.50
N VAL A 185 1.96 -3.78 1.72
CA VAL A 185 3.40 -3.94 1.53
C VAL A 185 4.12 -3.63 2.82
N ASP A 186 4.70 -4.65 3.43
CA ASP A 186 5.48 -4.49 4.67
C ASP A 186 6.98 -4.62 4.40
N ILE A 187 7.78 -4.11 5.33
CA ILE A 187 9.24 -4.17 5.26
C ILE A 187 9.72 -5.58 5.61
N ALA A 188 10.75 -6.08 4.93
CA ALA A 188 11.28 -7.42 5.19
C ALA A 188 12.12 -7.46 6.47
N ALA A 189 11.80 -8.40 7.36
CA ALA A 189 12.63 -8.91 8.47
C ALA A 189 13.46 -7.85 9.22
N CYS A 190 12.98 -6.61 9.32
CA CYS A 190 13.68 -5.53 9.99
C CYS A 190 12.72 -4.56 10.68
N ALA A 191 12.93 -4.35 11.96
CA ALA A 191 12.34 -3.20 12.66
C ALA A 191 13.44 -2.41 13.35
N LEU A 192 13.32 -1.09 13.27
CA LEU A 192 14.23 -0.15 13.89
C LEU A 192 13.47 0.71 14.88
N LEU A 193 14.01 0.86 16.08
CA LEU A 193 13.54 1.84 17.02
C LEU A 193 14.48 3.05 17.00
N PHE A 194 13.93 4.20 16.65
CA PHE A 194 14.68 5.45 16.55
C PHE A 194 14.50 6.32 17.78
N ARG A 195 15.54 7.08 18.11
CA ARG A 195 15.46 8.20 19.05
C ARG A 195 14.96 9.44 18.33
N LYS A 196 14.59 10.45 19.13
CA LYS A 196 14.13 11.76 18.64
C LYS A 196 15.13 12.47 17.72
N ASP A 197 16.43 12.18 17.86
CA ASP A 197 17.50 12.70 17.00
C ASP A 197 17.73 11.86 15.73
N GLY A 198 16.90 10.84 15.48
CA GLY A 198 17.01 9.94 14.33
C GLY A 198 17.99 8.78 14.52
N GLN A 199 18.66 8.69 15.68
CA GLN A 199 19.56 7.56 15.94
C GLN A 199 18.81 6.27 16.20
N VAL A 200 19.31 5.16 15.66
CA VAL A 200 18.80 3.81 15.93
C VAL A 200 19.21 3.39 17.34
N VAL A 201 18.21 3.14 18.22
CA VAL A 201 18.44 2.63 19.57
C VAL A 201 18.35 1.13 19.67
N GLN A 202 17.52 0.51 18.81
CA GLN A 202 17.33 -0.94 18.83
C GLN A 202 16.97 -1.46 17.44
N ARG A 203 17.47 -2.64 17.13
CA ARG A 203 17.18 -3.38 15.89
C ARG A 203 16.47 -4.68 16.24
N PHE A 204 15.43 -5.00 15.47
CA PHE A 204 14.67 -6.24 15.58
C PHE A 204 14.82 -6.99 14.26
N PRO A 205 15.80 -7.89 14.12
CA PRO A 205 16.18 -8.49 12.82
C PRO A 205 15.14 -9.46 12.25
N ARG A 206 14.08 -9.76 12.99
CA ARG A 206 13.00 -10.66 12.58
C ARG A 206 11.61 -10.07 12.87
N ALA A 207 11.47 -8.77 12.77
CA ALA A 207 10.17 -8.12 12.84
C ALA A 207 9.81 -7.58 11.44
N GLY A 208 8.54 -7.57 11.11
CA GLY A 208 8.07 -7.19 9.76
C GLY A 208 7.98 -8.38 8.80
N GLY A 209 7.74 -8.09 7.55
CA GLY A 209 7.42 -9.07 6.53
C GLY A 209 5.91 -9.32 6.42
N TYR A 210 5.55 -10.41 5.74
CA TYR A 210 4.16 -10.80 5.49
C TYR A 210 3.39 -9.82 4.60
N THR A 211 4.08 -9.17 3.65
CA THR A 211 3.42 -8.45 2.56
C THR A 211 2.26 -9.28 2.02
N THR A 212 1.07 -8.70 2.03
CA THR A 212 -0.16 -9.40 1.71
C THR A 212 -0.94 -8.63 0.66
N VAL A 213 -1.27 -9.30 -0.42
CA VAL A 213 -2.05 -8.75 -1.52
C VAL A 213 -3.39 -9.44 -1.59
N CYS A 214 -4.46 -8.67 -1.54
CA CYS A 214 -5.84 -9.14 -1.73
C CYS A 214 -6.40 -8.51 -3.00
N VAL A 215 -6.60 -9.32 -4.03
CA VAL A 215 -7.21 -8.88 -5.30
C VAL A 215 -8.44 -9.73 -5.53
N PRO A 216 -9.65 -9.13 -5.61
CA PRO A 216 -10.86 -9.92 -5.82
C PRO A 216 -10.78 -10.62 -7.17
N PRO A 217 -11.38 -11.82 -7.30
CA PRO A 217 -11.54 -12.44 -8.59
C PRO A 217 -12.35 -11.52 -9.52
N ALA A 218 -12.14 -11.65 -10.83
CA ALA A 218 -12.88 -10.90 -11.84
C ALA A 218 -14.34 -11.39 -11.91
N ILE A 219 -15.14 -10.96 -10.93
CA ILE A 219 -16.56 -11.30 -10.79
C ILE A 219 -17.37 -10.14 -11.35
N GLY A 220 -18.17 -10.42 -12.38
CA GLY A 220 -19.04 -9.43 -13.01
C GLY A 220 -20.40 -9.29 -12.34
N ASP A 221 -20.92 -10.37 -11.76
CA ASP A 221 -22.24 -10.44 -11.15
C ASP A 221 -22.34 -11.55 -10.07
N LEU A 222 -23.54 -11.74 -9.52
CA LEU A 222 -23.81 -12.76 -8.50
C LEU A 222 -23.71 -14.20 -9.06
N ALA A 223 -23.96 -14.42 -10.34
CA ALA A 223 -23.86 -15.75 -10.95
C ALA A 223 -22.40 -16.15 -11.05
N ASP A 224 -21.53 -15.22 -11.47
CA ASP A 224 -20.07 -15.39 -11.47
C ASP A 224 -19.54 -15.68 -10.07
N LEU A 225 -20.01 -14.96 -9.06
CA LEU A 225 -19.65 -15.20 -7.66
C LEU A 225 -20.09 -16.59 -7.20
N ALA A 226 -21.30 -16.99 -7.49
CA ALA A 226 -21.82 -18.32 -7.16
C ALA A 226 -21.04 -19.42 -7.90
N GLN A 227 -20.63 -19.18 -9.13
CA GLN A 227 -19.79 -20.08 -9.89
C GLN A 227 -18.38 -20.19 -9.29
N TRP A 228 -17.79 -19.08 -8.92
CA TRP A 228 -16.48 -19.03 -8.28
C TRP A 228 -16.47 -19.87 -7.00
N PHE A 229 -17.48 -19.73 -6.12
CA PHE A 229 -17.60 -20.54 -4.91
C PHE A 229 -17.81 -22.03 -5.21
N ARG A 230 -18.50 -22.39 -6.30
CA ARG A 230 -18.68 -23.79 -6.71
C ARG A 230 -17.41 -24.43 -7.26
N THR A 231 -16.60 -23.65 -7.97
CA THR A 231 -15.35 -24.14 -8.60
C THR A 231 -14.15 -24.12 -7.69
N LYS A 232 -14.25 -23.39 -6.57
CA LYS A 232 -13.22 -23.27 -5.53
C LYS A 232 -13.72 -23.83 -4.19
N PRO A 233 -14.06 -25.13 -4.11
CA PRO A 233 -14.51 -25.73 -2.86
C PRO A 233 -13.35 -25.75 -1.87
N GLY A 234 -13.50 -25.10 -0.75
CA GLY A 234 -12.46 -24.98 0.28
C GLY A 234 -12.17 -23.55 0.70
N GLY A 235 -12.91 -22.59 0.11
CA GLY A 235 -12.82 -21.18 0.50
C GLY A 235 -11.63 -20.45 -0.10
N ILE A 236 -11.29 -19.34 0.48
CA ILE A 236 -10.17 -18.49 0.09
C ILE A 236 -8.88 -19.22 0.42
N ASN A 237 -8.24 -19.81 -0.60
CA ASN A 237 -6.91 -20.38 -0.44
C ASN A 237 -5.89 -19.30 -0.80
N THR A 238 -5.01 -18.97 0.14
CA THR A 238 -3.94 -17.99 -0.03
C THR A 238 -2.98 -18.31 -1.18
N ASN A 239 -2.92 -19.57 -1.61
CA ASN A 239 -2.03 -20.02 -2.69
C ASN A 239 -2.64 -19.90 -4.10
N GLU A 240 -3.86 -19.41 -4.25
CA GLU A 240 -4.57 -19.41 -5.54
C GLU A 240 -4.83 -18.01 -6.14
N GLY A 241 -4.05 -17.01 -5.79
CA GLY A 241 -4.04 -15.71 -6.47
C GLY A 241 -5.03 -14.66 -5.96
N PHE A 242 -6.02 -15.02 -5.12
CA PHE A 242 -6.93 -14.05 -4.50
C PHE A 242 -6.28 -13.34 -3.32
N ILE A 243 -5.65 -14.11 -2.43
CA ILE A 243 -4.84 -13.63 -1.33
C ILE A 243 -3.45 -14.25 -1.47
N GLN A 244 -2.45 -13.42 -1.53
CA GLN A 244 -1.05 -13.85 -1.59
C GLN A 244 -0.31 -13.21 -0.44
N THR A 245 0.48 -13.98 0.30
CA THR A 245 1.26 -13.51 1.45
C THR A 245 2.69 -14.03 1.35
N LEU A 246 3.66 -13.14 1.55
CA LEU A 246 5.07 -13.51 1.72
C LEU A 246 5.34 -13.94 3.17
N GLY A 247 6.50 -14.56 3.38
CA GLY A 247 7.10 -14.75 4.71
C GLY A 247 7.89 -13.52 5.15
N GLU A 248 8.92 -13.74 5.97
CA GLU A 248 9.75 -12.70 6.55
C GLU A 248 10.84 -12.18 5.62
N ASP A 249 11.18 -12.92 4.57
CA ASP A 249 12.29 -12.60 3.68
C ASP A 249 11.91 -11.59 2.60
N GLU A 250 12.91 -10.92 2.04
CA GLU A 250 12.74 -10.06 0.88
C GLU A 250 12.11 -10.82 -0.29
N GLY A 251 11.17 -10.17 -0.96
CA GLY A 251 10.48 -10.77 -2.10
C GLY A 251 9.51 -9.82 -2.78
N ILE A 252 8.95 -10.29 -3.88
CA ILE A 252 7.95 -9.54 -4.65
C ILE A 252 6.73 -10.42 -4.90
N VAL A 253 5.56 -9.91 -4.54
CA VAL A 253 4.28 -10.50 -4.94
C VAL A 253 3.77 -9.77 -6.18
N TYR A 254 3.32 -10.53 -7.16
CA TYR A 254 2.67 -9.98 -8.35
C TYR A 254 1.19 -10.29 -8.34
N ALA A 255 0.37 -9.29 -8.65
CA ALA A 255 -1.07 -9.46 -8.76
C ALA A 255 -1.62 -8.74 -10.00
N ASP A 256 -2.56 -9.38 -10.68
CA ASP A 256 -3.29 -8.79 -11.81
C ASP A 256 -4.62 -8.23 -11.31
N VAL A 257 -4.76 -6.90 -11.34
CA VAL A 257 -5.99 -6.19 -10.95
C VAL A 257 -6.81 -5.90 -12.19
N ASP A 258 -8.03 -6.43 -12.26
CA ASP A 258 -9.00 -6.07 -13.31
C ASP A 258 -9.81 -4.85 -12.86
N ILE A 259 -9.40 -3.66 -13.31
CA ILE A 259 -10.03 -2.38 -12.96
C ILE A 259 -11.49 -2.34 -13.37
N ASP A 260 -11.83 -2.90 -14.53
CA ASP A 260 -13.22 -2.90 -15.01
C ASP A 260 -14.10 -3.80 -14.15
N ALA A 261 -13.57 -4.94 -13.68
CA ALA A 261 -14.27 -5.81 -12.75
C ALA A 261 -14.47 -5.11 -11.39
N VAL A 262 -13.42 -4.44 -10.86
CA VAL A 262 -13.50 -3.67 -9.61
C VAL A 262 -14.57 -2.58 -9.68
N ARG A 263 -14.69 -1.88 -10.81
CA ARG A 263 -15.68 -0.83 -11.01
C ARG A 263 -17.11 -1.37 -11.16
N ARG A 264 -17.27 -2.51 -11.85
CA ARG A 264 -18.58 -3.17 -12.00
C ARG A 264 -19.09 -3.76 -10.70
N PHE A 265 -18.19 -4.40 -9.93
CA PHE A 265 -18.55 -5.07 -8.68
C PHE A 265 -17.81 -4.46 -7.47
N PRO A 266 -18.29 -3.31 -7.00
CA PRO A 266 -17.58 -2.52 -5.97
C PRO A 266 -17.74 -3.06 -4.53
N GLY A 267 -17.74 -4.38 -4.35
CA GLY A 267 -17.93 -5.03 -3.06
C GLY A 267 -19.37 -5.41 -2.75
N TYR A 268 -19.58 -6.69 -2.48
CA TYR A 268 -20.89 -7.28 -2.30
C TYR A 268 -21.64 -6.77 -1.05
N PHE A 269 -20.91 -6.63 0.05
CA PHE A 269 -21.57 -6.31 1.33
C PHE A 269 -21.67 -4.82 1.63
N TYR A 270 -20.63 -4.05 1.33
CA TYR A 270 -20.54 -2.66 1.78
C TYR A 270 -21.54 -1.73 1.09
N ARG A 271 -21.54 -1.67 -0.24
CA ARG A 271 -22.42 -0.72 -0.98
C ARG A 271 -23.88 -1.14 -1.00
N THR A 272 -24.16 -2.44 -0.98
CA THR A 272 -25.55 -2.92 -0.97
C THR A 272 -26.22 -2.61 0.35
N ALA A 273 -25.54 -2.83 1.47
CA ALA A 273 -26.05 -2.52 2.79
C ALA A 273 -26.20 -1.01 3.03
N GLU A 274 -25.23 -0.18 2.59
CA GLU A 274 -25.35 1.28 2.69
C GLU A 274 -26.45 1.87 1.82
N ARG A 275 -26.60 1.40 0.58
CA ARG A 275 -27.67 1.84 -0.32
C ARG A 275 -29.07 1.45 0.17
N ALA A 276 -29.17 0.34 0.89
CA ALA A 276 -30.41 -0.14 1.47
C ALA A 276 -30.81 0.59 2.78
N ARG A 277 -29.93 1.37 3.39
CA ARG A 277 -30.27 2.14 4.59
C ARG A 277 -31.20 3.27 4.26
N PRO A 278 -32.37 3.40 4.96
CA PRO A 278 -33.20 4.57 4.84
C PRO A 278 -32.38 5.85 5.13
N GLY A 279 -32.47 6.84 4.24
CA GLY A 279 -31.71 8.09 4.40
C GLY A 279 -30.25 8.07 3.92
N ALA A 280 -29.77 7.01 3.28
CA ALA A 280 -28.39 6.95 2.75
C ALA A 280 -28.08 8.08 1.75
N ALA A 281 -29.05 8.54 0.99
CA ALA A 281 -28.92 9.68 0.07
C ALA A 281 -28.69 11.01 0.81
N THR A 282 -29.30 11.21 1.98
CA THR A 282 -29.16 12.43 2.78
C THR A 282 -27.79 12.55 3.47
N LEU A 283 -27.10 11.44 3.69
CA LEU A 283 -25.76 11.44 4.29
C LEU A 283 -24.65 11.81 3.27
N ARG A 284 -24.97 11.83 1.98
CA ARG A 284 -23.99 12.09 0.89
C ARG A 284 -24.03 13.50 0.32
N GLY A 285 -24.94 14.35 0.81
CA GLY A 285 -25.03 15.72 0.30
C GLY A 285 -25.42 15.82 -1.18
N ASP A 286 -26.06 14.78 -1.74
CA ASP A 286 -26.65 14.82 -3.07
C ASP A 286 -27.98 15.60 -2.97
N ALA A 287 -27.84 16.93 -2.94
CA ALA A 287 -28.92 17.88 -3.14
C ALA A 287 -28.62 18.69 -4.40
#